data_0a5c333e20eb8285d4d0051bbededd95
#
_entry.id   0a5c333e20eb8285d4d0051bbededd95
#
_cell.length_a   1.000
_cell.length_b   1.000
_cell.length_c   1.000
_cell.angle_alpha   90.00
_cell.angle_beta   90.00
_cell.angle_gamma   90.00
#
_symmetry.space_group_name_H-M   'P 1'
#
loop_
_entity.id
_entity.type
_entity.pdbx_description
1 polymer ?
#
loop_
_entity_poly.entity_id
_entity_poly.type
_entity_poly.pdbx_seq_one_letter_code
_entity_poly.pdbx_strand_id
1 'polypeptide(L)'
;ESLSMVAKLVEGQLVIPDVLDFQEHIASASTLETATTDAITLIDSAERLPSLAKSQAAAALVPIGTGTQDRPTIEVSDVHKAFAIIIQHFRPPRTRHRQGVSPQAVIDPSARLAGDVEVLPLAHIGPDVELEEGVVIHAGAQIGAGCRIGAGTTVFANAVLYDDTLVGRNCIIHSNA
;
A
#
# COMPACT_ATOMS: atom_id res chain seq x y z
N GLU A 1 11.53 3.70 -16.10
CA GLU A 1 10.89 2.62 -16.86
C GLU A 1 10.32 3.16 -18.18
N SER A 2 10.31 2.35 -19.25
CA SER A 2 9.66 2.77 -20.50
C SER A 2 8.14 2.63 -20.40
N LEU A 3 7.40 3.48 -21.13
CA LEU A 3 5.93 3.41 -21.18
C LEU A 3 5.43 2.03 -21.63
N SER A 4 6.11 1.37 -22.57
CA SER A 4 5.76 0.02 -23.01
C SER A 4 5.92 -1.02 -21.90
N MET A 5 6.89 -0.85 -21.00
CA MET A 5 7.09 -1.73 -19.85
C MET A 5 6.00 -1.51 -18.79
N VAL A 6 5.66 -0.25 -18.55
CA VAL A 6 4.54 0.10 -17.64
C VAL A 6 3.21 -0.44 -18.17
N ALA A 7 2.95 -0.34 -19.49
CA ALA A 7 1.75 -0.88 -20.10
C ALA A 7 1.66 -2.41 -19.93
N LYS A 8 2.76 -3.13 -20.13
CA LYS A 8 2.82 -4.59 -19.91
C LYS A 8 2.58 -4.95 -18.44
N LEU A 9 3.12 -4.17 -17.50
CA LEU A 9 2.97 -4.41 -16.07
C LEU A 9 1.49 -4.42 -15.63
N VAL A 10 0.67 -3.58 -16.28
CA VAL A 10 -0.77 -3.44 -15.95
C VAL A 10 -1.68 -4.12 -16.96
N GLU A 11 -1.11 -4.92 -17.88
CA GLU A 11 -1.86 -5.59 -18.97
C GLU A 11 -2.71 -4.61 -19.80
N GLY A 12 -2.20 -3.37 -19.94
CA GLY A 12 -2.88 -2.28 -20.63
C GLY A 12 -2.42 -2.11 -22.08
N GLN A 13 -3.26 -1.47 -22.88
CA GLN A 13 -2.95 -1.09 -24.25
C GLN A 13 -2.33 0.31 -24.29
N LEU A 14 -1.09 0.43 -24.76
CA LEU A 14 -0.43 1.71 -24.96
C LEU A 14 -0.98 2.39 -26.23
N VAL A 15 -1.50 3.60 -26.06
CA VAL A 15 -1.96 4.48 -27.15
C VAL A 15 -1.04 5.70 -27.20
N ILE A 16 -0.33 5.85 -28.29
CA ILE A 16 0.61 6.96 -28.52
C ILE A 16 -0.03 7.94 -29.49
N PRO A 17 -0.09 9.24 -29.15
CA PRO A 17 -0.56 10.25 -30.09
C PRO A 17 0.42 10.44 -31.26
N ASP A 18 -0.05 10.95 -32.41
CA ASP A 18 0.78 11.31 -33.55
C ASP A 18 1.66 12.55 -33.30
N VAL A 19 2.12 12.73 -32.07
CA VAL A 19 3.00 13.83 -31.65
C VAL A 19 4.43 13.37 -31.68
N LEU A 20 5.30 14.14 -32.29
CA LEU A 20 6.71 13.78 -32.55
C LEU A 20 7.60 13.80 -31.29
N ASP A 21 7.14 14.37 -30.17
CA ASP A 21 7.97 14.55 -28.97
C ASP A 21 7.15 14.25 -27.70
N PHE A 22 7.41 13.09 -27.11
CA PHE A 22 6.84 12.72 -25.80
C PHE A 22 7.87 12.00 -24.94
N GLN A 23 7.68 12.10 -23.62
CA GLN A 23 8.53 11.46 -22.64
C GLN A 23 8.26 9.95 -22.62
N GLU A 24 9.21 9.14 -23.10
CA GLU A 24 9.10 7.66 -23.03
C GLU A 24 9.39 7.09 -21.66
N HIS A 25 10.13 7.82 -20.82
CA HIS A 25 10.62 7.34 -19.54
C HIS A 25 9.72 7.83 -18.39
N ILE A 26 9.16 6.89 -17.64
CA ILE A 26 8.37 7.15 -16.43
C ILE A 26 9.19 6.77 -15.21
N ALA A 27 9.27 7.67 -14.24
CA ALA A 27 10.00 7.49 -12.99
C ALA A 27 9.10 7.43 -11.74
N SER A 28 7.84 7.87 -11.87
CA SER A 28 6.93 7.93 -10.72
C SER A 28 5.46 7.83 -11.11
N ALA A 29 4.60 7.60 -10.10
CA ALA A 29 3.16 7.71 -10.20
C ALA A 29 2.66 8.80 -9.25
N SER A 30 1.81 9.71 -9.75
CA SER A 30 1.33 10.87 -8.99
C SER A 30 -0.10 11.25 -9.37
N THR A 31 -0.75 12.05 -8.52
CA THR A 31 -2.07 12.61 -8.84
C THR A 31 -1.96 13.66 -9.97
N LEU A 32 -3.08 14.01 -10.58
CA LEU A 32 -3.13 15.03 -11.65
C LEU A 32 -2.46 16.34 -11.26
N GLU A 33 -2.66 16.76 -10.01
CA GLU A 33 -2.23 18.07 -9.49
C GLU A 33 -0.73 18.10 -9.15
N THR A 34 -0.16 16.94 -8.78
CA THR A 34 1.22 16.84 -8.29
C THR A 34 2.16 16.15 -9.27
N ALA A 35 1.65 15.75 -10.44
CA ALA A 35 2.43 15.05 -11.43
C ALA A 35 3.54 15.93 -12.02
N THR A 36 4.73 15.33 -12.15
CA THR A 36 5.90 15.88 -12.82
C THR A 36 5.98 15.37 -14.26
N THR A 37 6.89 15.93 -15.05
CA THR A 37 7.06 15.60 -16.47
C THR A 37 7.58 14.18 -16.73
N ASP A 38 7.91 13.44 -15.69
CA ASP A 38 8.32 12.03 -15.71
C ASP A 38 7.33 11.11 -14.95
N ALA A 39 6.16 11.65 -14.57
CA ALA A 39 5.15 10.91 -13.83
C ALA A 39 4.03 10.38 -14.73
N ILE A 40 3.49 9.21 -14.35
CA ILE A 40 2.20 8.72 -14.85
C ILE A 40 1.09 9.06 -13.85
N THR A 41 -0.05 9.50 -14.36
CA THR A 41 -1.25 9.79 -13.56
C THR A 41 -2.40 8.87 -13.95
N LEU A 42 -3.57 9.06 -13.34
CA LEU A 42 -4.79 8.32 -13.69
C LEU A 42 -5.95 9.28 -14.01
N ILE A 43 -6.78 8.86 -14.96
CA ILE A 43 -8.10 9.42 -15.28
C ILE A 43 -9.10 8.28 -15.19
N ASP A 44 -10.04 8.38 -14.30
CA ASP A 44 -11.05 7.34 -14.01
C ASP A 44 -12.37 7.54 -14.75
N SER A 45 -12.58 8.74 -15.33
CA SER A 45 -13.80 9.07 -16.05
C SER A 45 -13.56 10.08 -17.18
N ALA A 46 -14.40 10.05 -18.21
CA ALA A 46 -14.35 10.99 -19.33
C ALA A 46 -14.50 12.45 -18.90
N GLU A 47 -15.24 12.71 -17.81
CA GLU A 47 -15.46 14.06 -17.26
C GLU A 47 -14.15 14.68 -16.76
N ARG A 48 -13.18 13.88 -16.35
CA ARG A 48 -11.87 14.32 -15.85
C ARG A 48 -10.81 14.50 -16.93
N LEU A 49 -11.06 14.03 -18.16
CA LEU A 49 -10.12 14.20 -19.28
C LEU A 49 -9.65 15.64 -19.50
N PRO A 50 -10.52 16.69 -19.41
CA PRO A 50 -10.04 18.05 -19.54
C PRO A 50 -9.01 18.48 -18.48
N SER A 51 -9.00 17.81 -17.34
CA SER A 51 -8.02 18.09 -16.28
C SER A 51 -6.63 17.55 -16.63
N LEU A 52 -6.55 16.54 -17.50
CA LEU A 52 -5.27 16.01 -17.99
C LEU A 52 -4.46 17.06 -18.74
N ALA A 53 -5.11 17.91 -19.56
CA ALA A 53 -4.45 18.99 -20.29
C ALA A 53 -3.78 20.05 -19.38
N LYS A 54 -4.21 20.15 -18.10
CA LYS A 54 -3.61 21.07 -17.11
C LYS A 54 -2.50 20.40 -16.29
N SER A 55 -2.38 19.08 -16.35
CA SER A 55 -1.36 18.32 -15.63
C SER A 55 -0.03 18.31 -16.38
N GLN A 56 1.07 18.22 -15.63
CA GLN A 56 2.41 18.03 -16.18
C GLN A 56 2.77 16.55 -16.42
N ALA A 57 1.86 15.62 -16.13
CA ALA A 57 2.12 14.18 -16.28
C ALA A 57 2.59 13.84 -17.69
N ALA A 58 3.62 12.97 -17.80
CA ALA A 58 4.11 12.49 -19.07
C ALA A 58 3.13 11.55 -19.78
N ALA A 59 2.35 10.78 -18.99
CA ALA A 59 1.39 9.80 -19.48
C ALA A 59 0.21 9.66 -18.49
N ALA A 60 -0.88 9.01 -18.95
CA ALA A 60 -2.02 8.73 -18.10
C ALA A 60 -2.55 7.30 -18.29
N LEU A 61 -3.01 6.70 -17.19
CA LEU A 61 -3.91 5.55 -17.25
C LEU A 61 -5.32 6.04 -17.51
N VAL A 62 -6.02 5.38 -18.42
CA VAL A 62 -7.39 5.73 -18.82
C VAL A 62 -8.24 4.49 -19.00
N PRO A 63 -9.59 4.59 -18.93
CA PRO A 63 -10.47 3.49 -19.29
C PRO A 63 -10.33 3.09 -20.76
N ILE A 64 -10.57 1.82 -21.05
CA ILE A 64 -10.61 1.31 -22.45
C ILE A 64 -11.60 2.13 -23.27
N GLY A 65 -11.20 2.49 -24.50
CA GLY A 65 -12.02 3.25 -25.46
C GLY A 65 -11.98 4.76 -25.24
N THR A 66 -11.07 5.26 -24.39
CA THR A 66 -10.86 6.72 -24.24
C THR A 66 -10.29 7.36 -25.50
N GLY A 67 -9.52 6.59 -26.29
CA GLY A 67 -8.91 7.07 -27.54
C GLY A 67 -7.69 7.96 -27.33
N THR A 68 -7.20 8.50 -28.45
CA THR A 68 -5.98 9.32 -28.47
C THR A 68 -6.18 10.64 -27.74
N GLN A 69 -5.21 10.98 -26.89
CA GLN A 69 -5.15 12.23 -26.13
C GLN A 69 -3.96 13.08 -26.61
N ASP A 70 -3.69 14.19 -25.95
CA ASP A 70 -2.55 15.09 -26.22
C ASP A 70 -1.19 14.50 -25.79
N ARG A 71 -1.21 13.35 -25.12
CA ARG A 71 -0.04 12.63 -24.58
C ARG A 71 -0.27 11.13 -24.59
N PRO A 72 0.77 10.31 -24.40
CA PRO A 72 0.63 8.86 -24.30
C PRO A 72 -0.34 8.46 -23.21
N THR A 73 -1.21 7.49 -23.51
CA THR A 73 -2.14 6.90 -22.56
C THR A 73 -2.00 5.39 -22.54
N ILE A 74 -2.31 4.79 -21.41
CA ILE A 74 -2.40 3.33 -21.26
C ILE A 74 -3.85 3.02 -20.92
N GLU A 75 -4.55 2.40 -21.86
CA GLU A 75 -5.93 1.97 -21.70
C GLU A 75 -5.99 0.67 -20.88
N VAL A 76 -6.78 0.67 -19.81
CA VAL A 76 -6.95 -0.47 -18.89
C VAL A 76 -8.41 -0.67 -18.50
N SER A 77 -8.77 -1.90 -18.15
CA SER A 77 -10.14 -2.23 -17.72
C SER A 77 -10.49 -1.68 -16.33
N ASP A 78 -9.50 -1.58 -15.45
CA ASP A 78 -9.64 -1.03 -14.09
C ASP A 78 -8.46 -0.09 -13.80
N VAL A 79 -8.73 1.19 -13.92
CA VAL A 79 -7.72 2.25 -13.76
C VAL A 79 -7.16 2.31 -12.35
N HIS A 80 -8.01 2.10 -11.33
CA HIS A 80 -7.58 2.16 -9.94
C HIS A 80 -6.67 0.98 -9.57
N LYS A 81 -7.05 -0.23 -10.00
CA LYS A 81 -6.23 -1.42 -9.81
C LYS A 81 -4.88 -1.30 -10.51
N ALA A 82 -4.89 -0.85 -11.78
CA ALA A 82 -3.67 -0.64 -12.55
C ALA A 82 -2.77 0.41 -11.88
N PHE A 83 -3.34 1.51 -11.41
CA PHE A 83 -2.58 2.56 -10.72
C PHE A 83 -1.96 2.09 -9.41
N ALA A 84 -2.68 1.27 -8.64
CA ALA A 84 -2.15 0.66 -7.43
C ALA A 84 -0.94 -0.25 -7.71
N ILE A 85 -0.98 -1.03 -8.81
CA ILE A 85 0.15 -1.86 -9.25
C ILE A 85 1.36 -0.98 -9.60
N ILE A 86 1.15 0.12 -10.33
CA ILE A 86 2.22 1.05 -10.72
C ILE A 86 2.82 1.74 -9.48
N ILE A 87 1.98 2.19 -8.53
CA ILE A 87 2.47 2.76 -7.27
C ILE A 87 3.35 1.75 -6.52
N GLN A 88 2.92 0.50 -6.41
CA GLN A 88 3.70 -0.54 -5.74
C GLN A 88 5.01 -0.83 -6.46
N HIS A 89 5.03 -0.75 -7.80
CA HIS A 89 6.24 -0.93 -8.59
C HIS A 89 7.27 0.18 -8.34
N PHE A 90 6.85 1.45 -8.41
CA PHE A 90 7.75 2.60 -8.18
C PHE A 90 8.06 2.85 -6.71
N ARG A 91 7.19 2.42 -5.81
CA ARG A 91 7.35 2.55 -4.35
C ARG A 91 7.06 1.20 -3.68
N PRO A 92 7.95 0.21 -3.89
CA PRO A 92 7.75 -1.08 -3.24
C PRO A 92 7.69 -0.90 -1.73
N PRO A 93 6.82 -1.63 -1.04
CA PRO A 93 6.76 -1.59 0.41
C PRO A 93 8.16 -1.94 0.95
N ARG A 94 8.59 -1.20 1.96
CA ARG A 94 9.88 -1.49 2.61
C ARG A 94 9.82 -2.91 3.17
N THR A 95 10.71 -3.76 2.71
CA THR A 95 10.92 -5.09 3.29
C THR A 95 11.39 -4.88 4.73
N ARG A 96 10.52 -5.11 5.69
CA ARG A 96 10.93 -5.19 7.08
C ARG A 96 11.55 -6.56 7.27
N HIS A 97 12.79 -6.61 7.75
CA HIS A 97 13.33 -7.86 8.26
C HIS A 97 12.51 -8.24 9.48
N ARG A 98 11.83 -9.38 9.42
CA ARG A 98 11.09 -9.91 10.57
C ARG A 98 12.09 -10.16 11.70
N GLN A 99 11.87 -9.53 12.84
CA GLN A 99 12.75 -9.63 14.00
C GLN A 99 12.27 -10.72 14.97
N GLY A 100 11.08 -11.29 14.72
CA GLY A 100 10.44 -12.21 15.64
C GLY A 100 10.07 -11.53 16.96
N VAL A 101 10.18 -12.26 18.06
CA VAL A 101 9.87 -11.76 19.39
C VAL A 101 11.11 -11.11 19.99
N SER A 102 11.02 -9.81 20.31
CA SER A 102 12.12 -9.08 20.94
C SER A 102 12.36 -9.57 22.37
N PRO A 103 13.62 -9.76 22.80
CA PRO A 103 13.94 -10.07 24.18
C PRO A 103 13.61 -8.92 25.15
N GLN A 104 13.33 -7.71 24.66
CA GLN A 104 12.90 -6.56 25.44
C GLN A 104 11.38 -6.42 25.51
N ALA A 105 10.62 -7.29 24.87
CA ALA A 105 9.18 -7.38 25.05
C ALA A 105 8.86 -8.12 26.35
N VAL A 106 7.78 -7.67 27.03
CA VAL A 106 7.26 -8.35 28.22
C VAL A 106 6.06 -9.18 27.78
N ILE A 107 6.18 -10.49 27.86
CA ILE A 107 5.14 -11.42 27.41
C ILE A 107 4.79 -12.33 28.56
N ASP A 108 3.50 -12.39 28.89
CA ASP A 108 3.03 -13.34 29.92
C ASP A 108 3.22 -14.79 29.46
N PRO A 109 3.68 -15.70 30.34
CA PRO A 109 3.91 -17.10 29.99
C PRO A 109 2.67 -17.85 29.50
N SER A 110 1.46 -17.38 29.81
CA SER A 110 0.19 -17.96 29.35
C SER A 110 -0.22 -17.50 27.95
N ALA A 111 0.43 -16.46 27.41
CA ALA A 111 0.13 -15.95 26.06
C ALA A 111 0.53 -16.97 24.98
N ARG A 112 -0.30 -17.07 23.96
CA ARG A 112 -0.09 -17.96 22.81
C ARG A 112 0.21 -17.15 21.56
N LEU A 113 1.41 -17.31 21.02
CA LEU A 113 1.88 -16.62 19.84
C LEU A 113 2.13 -17.65 18.73
N ALA A 114 1.59 -17.39 17.54
CA ALA A 114 1.95 -18.17 16.35
C ALA A 114 3.43 -17.97 15.98
N GLY A 115 4.02 -18.95 15.28
CA GLY A 115 5.47 -19.01 15.05
C GLY A 115 6.07 -17.86 14.23
N ASP A 116 5.24 -17.11 13.51
CA ASP A 116 5.65 -16.01 12.64
C ASP A 116 5.19 -14.63 13.14
N VAL A 117 4.77 -14.55 14.41
CA VAL A 117 4.41 -13.31 15.10
C VAL A 117 5.67 -12.44 15.34
N GLU A 118 5.50 -11.15 15.22
CA GLU A 118 6.53 -10.16 15.49
C GLU A 118 6.11 -9.30 16.69
N VAL A 119 6.93 -9.28 17.73
CA VAL A 119 6.70 -8.44 18.92
C VAL A 119 7.94 -7.57 19.13
N LEU A 120 7.79 -6.27 18.94
CA LEU A 120 8.89 -5.33 18.99
C LEU A 120 9.24 -4.92 20.44
N PRO A 121 10.40 -4.28 20.66
CA PRO A 121 10.85 -3.92 22.00
C PRO A 121 9.83 -3.14 22.81
N LEU A 122 9.79 -3.38 24.12
CA LEU A 122 8.93 -2.68 25.09
C LEU A 122 7.42 -2.88 24.89
N ALA A 123 7.00 -3.74 23.97
CA ALA A 123 5.60 -4.17 23.91
C ALA A 123 5.28 -5.05 25.11
N HIS A 124 4.06 -4.93 25.63
CA HIS A 124 3.54 -5.75 26.72
C HIS A 124 2.38 -6.62 26.22
N ILE A 125 2.47 -7.91 26.44
CA ILE A 125 1.45 -8.90 26.11
C ILE A 125 0.97 -9.53 27.40
N GLY A 126 -0.30 -9.29 27.72
CA GLY A 126 -0.92 -9.76 28.95
C GLY A 126 -1.23 -11.26 28.97
N PRO A 127 -1.77 -11.76 30.13
CA PRO A 127 -2.14 -13.15 30.28
C PRO A 127 -3.20 -13.60 29.27
N ASP A 128 -3.13 -14.87 28.88
CA ASP A 128 -4.11 -15.54 28.02
C ASP A 128 -4.37 -14.86 26.67
N VAL A 129 -3.45 -13.99 26.21
CA VAL A 129 -3.52 -13.35 24.90
C VAL A 129 -3.24 -14.38 23.81
N GLU A 130 -4.00 -14.31 22.73
CA GLU A 130 -3.79 -15.13 21.52
C GLU A 130 -3.42 -14.24 20.33
N LEU A 131 -2.22 -14.43 19.74
CA LEU A 131 -1.78 -13.77 18.53
C LEU A 131 -1.68 -14.77 17.41
N GLU A 132 -2.51 -14.58 16.36
CA GLU A 132 -2.50 -15.45 15.17
C GLU A 132 -1.32 -15.15 14.23
N GLU A 133 -1.22 -15.92 13.14
CA GLU A 133 -0.13 -15.84 12.16
C GLU A 133 0.04 -14.45 11.57
N GLY A 134 1.29 -14.00 11.41
CA GLY A 134 1.64 -12.73 10.78
C GLY A 134 1.26 -11.48 11.57
N VAL A 135 0.81 -11.61 12.82
CA VAL A 135 0.54 -10.45 13.69
C VAL A 135 1.83 -9.71 14.00
N VAL A 136 1.76 -8.38 13.94
CA VAL A 136 2.88 -7.48 14.27
C VAL A 136 2.48 -6.54 15.39
N ILE A 137 3.15 -6.63 16.52
CA ILE A 137 2.98 -5.74 17.67
C ILE A 137 4.18 -4.80 17.75
N HIS A 138 3.93 -3.51 17.52
CA HIS A 138 4.99 -2.50 17.54
C HIS A 138 5.42 -2.13 18.97
N ALA A 139 6.56 -1.44 19.02
CA ALA A 139 7.21 -1.06 20.27
C ALA A 139 6.27 -0.26 21.20
N GLY A 140 6.26 -0.62 22.49
CA GLY A 140 5.47 0.05 23.51
C GLY A 140 3.96 -0.19 23.45
N ALA A 141 3.44 -0.99 22.51
CA ALA A 141 2.03 -1.36 22.50
C ALA A 141 1.67 -2.19 23.74
N GLN A 142 0.47 -1.98 24.30
CA GLN A 142 -0.05 -2.65 25.49
C GLN A 142 -1.25 -3.51 25.09
N ILE A 143 -1.12 -4.82 25.24
CA ILE A 143 -2.21 -5.77 24.96
C ILE A 143 -2.68 -6.35 26.28
N GLY A 144 -3.93 -6.04 26.65
CA GLY A 144 -4.58 -6.50 27.87
C GLY A 144 -4.81 -8.01 27.90
N ALA A 145 -5.19 -8.53 29.07
CA ALA A 145 -5.44 -9.95 29.28
C ALA A 145 -6.58 -10.47 28.39
N GLY A 146 -6.50 -11.74 27.94
CA GLY A 146 -7.56 -12.40 27.18
C GLY A 146 -7.81 -11.87 25.78
N CYS A 147 -7.01 -10.91 25.28
CA CYS A 147 -7.16 -10.39 23.91
C CYS A 147 -6.90 -11.45 22.88
N ARG A 148 -7.65 -11.39 21.77
CA ARG A 148 -7.42 -12.22 20.58
C ARG A 148 -7.21 -11.34 19.36
N ILE A 149 -6.08 -11.52 18.68
CA ILE A 149 -5.70 -10.71 17.52
C ILE A 149 -5.54 -11.62 16.31
N GLY A 150 -6.42 -11.40 15.32
CA GLY A 150 -6.51 -12.18 14.10
C GLY A 150 -5.33 -11.96 13.16
N ALA A 151 -5.09 -12.96 12.30
CA ALA A 151 -3.93 -13.06 11.42
C ALA A 151 -3.71 -11.81 10.55
N GLY A 152 -2.43 -11.46 10.36
CA GLY A 152 -2.01 -10.34 9.52
C GLY A 152 -2.30 -8.95 10.10
N THR A 153 -2.81 -8.86 11.33
CA THR A 153 -3.11 -7.60 12.00
C THR A 153 -1.84 -6.92 12.49
N THR A 154 -1.79 -5.60 12.34
CA THR A 154 -0.70 -4.76 12.84
C THR A 154 -1.21 -3.81 13.93
N VAL A 155 -0.60 -3.88 15.12
CA VAL A 155 -0.84 -2.94 16.21
C VAL A 155 0.37 -2.01 16.30
N PHE A 156 0.17 -0.73 16.00
CA PHE A 156 1.26 0.24 15.98
C PHE A 156 1.69 0.68 17.38
N ALA A 157 2.80 1.41 17.42
CA ALA A 157 3.49 1.78 18.65
C ALA A 157 2.58 2.53 19.62
N ASN A 158 2.68 2.17 20.93
CA ASN A 158 1.94 2.76 22.03
C ASN A 158 0.41 2.68 21.91
N ALA A 159 -0.13 1.83 21.06
CA ALA A 159 -1.56 1.52 21.08
C ALA A 159 -1.91 0.67 22.31
N VAL A 160 -3.10 0.85 22.87
CA VAL A 160 -3.58 0.13 24.05
C VAL A 160 -4.85 -0.63 23.72
N LEU A 161 -4.81 -1.93 23.86
CA LEU A 161 -5.99 -2.80 23.79
C LEU A 161 -6.36 -3.24 25.21
N TYR A 162 -7.58 -2.94 25.62
CA TYR A 162 -8.08 -3.37 26.93
C TYR A 162 -8.33 -4.88 26.97
N ASP A 163 -8.50 -5.40 28.18
CA ASP A 163 -8.76 -6.82 28.40
C ASP A 163 -9.93 -7.32 27.54
N ASP A 164 -9.86 -8.59 27.14
CA ASP A 164 -10.88 -9.30 26.37
C ASP A 164 -11.21 -8.67 25.00
N THR A 165 -10.36 -7.80 24.47
CA THR A 165 -10.56 -7.19 23.15
C THR A 165 -10.38 -8.21 22.05
N LEU A 166 -11.35 -8.26 21.11
CA LEU A 166 -11.31 -9.11 19.92
C LEU A 166 -11.01 -8.26 18.68
N VAL A 167 -9.88 -8.52 18.03
CA VAL A 167 -9.47 -7.87 16.77
C VAL A 167 -9.50 -8.90 15.64
N GLY A 168 -10.18 -8.58 14.56
CA GLY A 168 -10.25 -9.43 13.38
C GLY A 168 -8.93 -9.54 12.61
N ARG A 169 -9.00 -10.17 11.42
CA ARG A 169 -7.83 -10.37 10.55
C ARG A 169 -7.53 -9.11 9.74
N ASN A 170 -6.24 -8.90 9.39
CA ASN A 170 -5.76 -7.80 8.53
C ASN A 170 -6.20 -6.41 8.99
N CYS A 171 -6.36 -6.22 10.29
CA CYS A 171 -6.67 -4.92 10.88
C CYS A 171 -5.40 -4.08 11.08
N ILE A 172 -5.60 -2.78 11.12
CA ILE A 172 -4.54 -1.81 11.45
C ILE A 172 -5.02 -0.98 12.64
N ILE A 173 -4.35 -1.14 13.77
CA ILE A 173 -4.57 -0.31 14.97
C ILE A 173 -3.46 0.74 14.99
N HIS A 174 -3.83 2.00 14.86
CA HIS A 174 -2.86 3.08 14.79
C HIS A 174 -2.23 3.40 16.14
N SER A 175 -1.12 4.15 16.10
CA SER A 175 -0.40 4.57 17.31
C SER A 175 -1.29 5.40 18.22
N ASN A 176 -1.17 5.13 19.52
CA ASN A 176 -1.93 5.83 20.58
C ASN A 176 -3.47 5.70 20.47
N ALA A 177 -3.94 4.63 19.80
CA ALA A 177 -5.36 4.28 19.81
C ALA A 177 -5.74 3.70 21.18
#